data_dd1cbe940f1e77bb18d1edd4b65ab73c
#
_entry.id   dd1cbe940f1e77bb18d1edd4b65ab73c
#
_cell.length_a   1.000
_cell.length_b   1.000
_cell.length_c   1.000
_cell.angle_alpha   90.00
_cell.angle_beta   90.00
_cell.angle_gamma   90.00
#
_symmetry.space_group_name_H-M   'P 1'
#
loop_
_entity.id
_entity.type
_entity.pdbx_description
1 polymer ?
#
loop_
_entity_poly.entity_id
_entity_poly.type
_entity_poly.pdbx_seq_one_letter_code
_entity_poly.pdbx_strand_id
1 'polypeptide(L)'
;YLDFAAGFAVSGLGYGNQKLNAALKFQIDQLYHTSNLYYHTNCGEAAQKLNRISGMDRVFFTNSGSEANEGALKAARRYAYNKKSGRYQFIAMENSFHGRSFGAVSVTGHTAYREPFEPMLPGVSFAEFNNLDSVKALVTDQTCAIILEPLQGEGGINLATQEFMEGIRKICDENDILMICDEVQCGMGRTGAMFAWQKFGVKPDILTMAKGIGNGIPVGAFAMTEKVAQASLKPGDHGATYGGNPLACMAVKTVIDIFEEEKIVEHVNEVSEYLTERLEELVQHVDGVLERKGTGLMQGIVLKKPAAQVNNRAIEEGLLVIQAQGNVLRLVPPLIIEKEHVDEMIPKLTKALTE
;
A
#
# COMPACT_ATOMS: atom_id res chain seq x y z
N TYR A 1 4.98 -24.71 4.15
CA TYR A 1 5.02 -23.55 5.04
C TYR A 1 3.65 -22.94 5.17
N LEU A 2 3.30 -22.54 6.37
CA LEU A 2 2.14 -21.66 6.59
C LEU A 2 2.57 -20.23 6.29
N ASP A 3 1.88 -19.56 5.34
CA ASP A 3 2.32 -18.25 4.84
C ASP A 3 1.55 -17.09 5.50
N PHE A 4 2.22 -16.38 6.40
CA PHE A 4 1.75 -15.10 6.96
C PHE A 4 2.55 -13.88 6.45
N ALA A 5 3.20 -14.04 5.27
CA ALA A 5 3.96 -13.01 4.57
C ALA A 5 3.31 -12.60 3.23
N ALA A 6 2.63 -13.54 2.54
CA ALA A 6 1.98 -13.37 1.25
C ALA A 6 2.84 -12.64 0.20
N GLY A 7 4.18 -12.92 0.18
CA GLY A 7 5.10 -12.23 -0.72
C GLY A 7 5.16 -10.71 -0.50
N PHE A 8 5.22 -10.25 0.72
CA PHE A 8 5.11 -8.84 1.15
C PHE A 8 3.71 -8.23 0.89
N ALA A 9 2.66 -8.95 1.34
CA ALA A 9 1.25 -8.55 1.18
C ALA A 9 0.78 -8.46 -0.28
N VAL A 10 1.39 -9.22 -1.18
CA VAL A 10 1.07 -9.25 -2.62
C VAL A 10 -0.02 -10.26 -2.92
N SER A 11 0.14 -11.51 -2.47
CA SER A 11 -0.75 -12.64 -2.81
C SER A 11 -1.99 -12.66 -1.91
N GLY A 12 -2.85 -11.64 -2.04
CA GLY A 12 -4.06 -11.50 -1.23
C GLY A 12 -5.04 -12.67 -1.37
N LEU A 13 -5.18 -13.22 -2.58
CA LEU A 13 -6.00 -14.41 -2.88
C LEU A 13 -5.24 -15.74 -2.69
N GLY A 14 -4.08 -15.71 -2.01
CA GLY A 14 -3.23 -16.88 -1.89
C GLY A 14 -2.65 -17.35 -3.23
N TYR A 15 -2.27 -18.63 -3.25
CA TYR A 15 -1.65 -19.26 -4.41
C TYR A 15 -2.64 -20.20 -5.11
N GLY A 16 -2.53 -20.27 -6.44
CA GLY A 16 -3.30 -21.26 -7.21
C GLY A 16 -4.80 -20.94 -7.35
N ASN A 17 -5.25 -19.69 -7.14
CA ASN A 17 -6.65 -19.32 -7.35
C ASN A 17 -7.10 -19.69 -8.76
N GLN A 18 -8.08 -20.59 -8.86
CA GLN A 18 -8.47 -21.22 -10.12
C GLN A 18 -9.06 -20.21 -11.11
N LYS A 19 -9.90 -19.28 -10.62
CA LYS A 19 -10.54 -18.26 -11.46
C LYS A 19 -9.51 -17.29 -12.04
N LEU A 20 -8.58 -16.81 -11.21
CA LEU A 20 -7.49 -15.95 -11.66
C LEU A 20 -6.59 -16.67 -12.65
N ASN A 21 -6.18 -17.91 -12.36
CA ASN A 21 -5.32 -18.69 -13.24
C ASN A 21 -5.99 -18.99 -14.60
N ALA A 22 -7.29 -19.28 -14.62
CA ALA A 22 -8.03 -19.49 -15.85
C ALA A 22 -8.09 -18.21 -16.70
N ALA A 23 -8.35 -17.06 -16.08
CA ALA A 23 -8.39 -15.77 -16.77
C ALA A 23 -7.03 -15.39 -17.37
N LEU A 24 -5.94 -15.62 -16.62
CA LEU A 24 -4.57 -15.34 -17.09
C LEU A 24 -4.18 -16.26 -18.24
N LYS A 25 -4.46 -17.57 -18.15
CA LYS A 25 -4.22 -18.52 -19.26
C LYS A 25 -4.98 -18.11 -20.52
N PHE A 26 -6.26 -17.78 -20.37
CA PHE A 26 -7.05 -17.28 -21.50
C PHE A 26 -6.41 -16.03 -22.12
N GLN A 27 -5.96 -15.08 -21.32
CA GLN A 27 -5.36 -13.84 -21.82
C GLN A 27 -4.01 -14.07 -22.49
N ILE A 28 -3.20 -15.02 -22.02
CA ILE A 28 -1.93 -15.40 -22.66
C ILE A 28 -2.16 -15.94 -24.08
N ASP A 29 -3.23 -16.70 -24.29
CA ASP A 29 -3.60 -17.23 -25.61
C ASP A 29 -4.17 -16.18 -26.58
N GLN A 30 -4.43 -14.95 -26.10
CA GLN A 30 -4.95 -13.85 -26.92
C GLN A 30 -3.84 -12.81 -27.20
N LEU A 31 -3.83 -11.76 -26.42
CA LEU A 31 -2.99 -10.60 -26.61
C LEU A 31 -2.47 -10.12 -25.25
N TYR A 32 -1.16 -10.02 -25.07
CA TYR A 32 -0.59 -9.59 -23.79
C TYR A 32 0.17 -8.26 -23.84
N HIS A 33 0.35 -7.65 -25.04
CA HIS A 33 0.92 -6.31 -25.17
C HIS A 33 0.46 -5.61 -26.45
N THR A 34 0.12 -4.30 -26.37
CA THR A 34 -0.25 -3.44 -27.52
C THR A 34 0.39 -2.07 -27.46
N SER A 35 1.12 -1.71 -26.41
CA SER A 35 1.45 -0.33 -26.03
C SER A 35 0.22 0.55 -25.65
N ASN A 36 0.48 1.76 -25.22
CA ASN A 36 -0.57 2.76 -24.89
C ASN A 36 -1.01 3.60 -26.11
N LEU A 37 -0.57 3.24 -27.31
CA LEU A 37 -1.03 3.88 -28.56
C LEU A 37 -2.38 3.35 -29.03
N TYR A 38 -2.76 2.15 -28.59
CA TYR A 38 -3.99 1.47 -29.00
C TYR A 38 -4.83 1.09 -27.80
N TYR A 39 -6.14 1.19 -27.95
CA TYR A 39 -7.10 0.77 -26.93
C TYR A 39 -7.31 -0.74 -26.95
N HIS A 40 -7.50 -1.31 -25.77
CA HIS A 40 -8.00 -2.66 -25.58
C HIS A 40 -9.00 -2.71 -24.42
N THR A 41 -9.95 -3.63 -24.49
CA THR A 41 -11.08 -3.71 -23.55
C THR A 41 -10.65 -3.90 -22.09
N ASN A 42 -9.65 -4.77 -21.85
CA ASN A 42 -9.20 -5.07 -20.49
C ASN A 42 -8.72 -3.82 -19.72
N CYS A 43 -8.04 -2.88 -20.40
CA CYS A 43 -7.58 -1.65 -19.75
C CYS A 43 -8.76 -0.78 -19.31
N GLY A 44 -9.75 -0.58 -20.18
CA GLY A 44 -10.94 0.19 -19.85
C GLY A 44 -11.76 -0.43 -18.73
N GLU A 45 -11.98 -1.75 -18.77
CA GLU A 45 -12.71 -2.49 -17.73
C GLU A 45 -11.97 -2.47 -16.38
N ALA A 46 -10.66 -2.70 -16.38
CA ALA A 46 -9.83 -2.64 -15.18
C ALA A 46 -9.85 -1.22 -14.56
N ALA A 47 -9.72 -0.18 -15.41
CA ALA A 47 -9.80 1.21 -14.97
C ALA A 47 -11.17 1.54 -14.34
N GLN A 48 -12.25 1.14 -14.99
CA GLN A 48 -13.62 1.35 -14.49
C GLN A 48 -13.82 0.67 -13.13
N LYS A 49 -13.37 -0.57 -12.98
CA LYS A 49 -13.47 -1.33 -11.72
C LYS A 49 -12.64 -0.69 -10.63
N LEU A 50 -11.38 -0.31 -10.90
CA LEU A 50 -10.53 0.38 -9.94
C LEU A 50 -11.13 1.72 -9.50
N ASN A 51 -11.63 2.52 -10.44
CA ASN A 51 -12.29 3.79 -10.12
C ASN A 51 -13.49 3.57 -9.18
N ARG A 52 -14.32 2.57 -9.48
CA ARG A 52 -15.50 2.26 -8.68
C ARG A 52 -15.15 1.85 -7.24
N ILE A 53 -14.21 0.94 -7.06
CA ILE A 53 -13.86 0.45 -5.71
C ILE A 53 -13.01 1.44 -4.92
N SER A 54 -12.21 2.27 -5.60
CA SER A 54 -11.35 3.28 -4.96
C SER A 54 -12.05 4.62 -4.73
N GLY A 55 -13.21 4.85 -5.35
CA GLY A 55 -13.88 6.15 -5.31
C GLY A 55 -13.13 7.25 -6.08
N MET A 56 -12.10 6.91 -6.87
CA MET A 56 -11.34 7.84 -7.70
C MET A 56 -11.95 7.94 -9.10
N ASP A 57 -11.52 8.93 -9.90
CA ASP A 57 -12.18 9.23 -11.18
C ASP A 57 -11.36 8.83 -12.39
N ARG A 58 -10.03 8.90 -12.30
CA ARG A 58 -9.10 8.58 -13.39
C ARG A 58 -7.94 7.72 -12.87
N VAL A 59 -7.52 6.74 -13.66
CA VAL A 59 -6.40 5.85 -13.31
C VAL A 59 -5.35 5.83 -14.41
N PHE A 60 -4.08 5.78 -14.01
CA PHE A 60 -2.94 5.49 -14.86
C PHE A 60 -2.27 4.21 -14.38
N PHE A 61 -2.12 3.23 -15.27
CA PHE A 61 -1.46 1.97 -14.94
C PHE A 61 0.06 2.05 -15.09
N THR A 62 0.76 1.43 -14.15
CA THR A 62 2.22 1.26 -14.11
C THR A 62 2.56 -0.21 -13.88
N ASN A 63 3.84 -0.54 -13.63
CA ASN A 63 4.27 -1.93 -13.43
C ASN A 63 4.59 -2.25 -11.96
N SER A 64 4.67 -1.25 -11.11
CA SER A 64 5.05 -1.40 -9.70
C SER A 64 4.50 -0.26 -8.86
N GLY A 65 4.53 -0.44 -7.52
CA GLY A 65 4.19 0.63 -6.57
C GLY A 65 5.16 1.81 -6.63
N SER A 66 6.45 1.53 -6.88
CA SER A 66 7.46 2.58 -7.06
C SER A 66 7.12 3.49 -8.24
N GLU A 67 6.78 2.91 -9.40
CA GLU A 67 6.34 3.68 -10.56
C GLU A 67 5.01 4.41 -10.34
N ALA A 68 4.09 3.81 -9.57
CA ALA A 68 2.85 4.47 -9.20
C ALA A 68 3.11 5.74 -8.38
N ASN A 69 4.02 5.67 -7.40
CA ASN A 69 4.44 6.82 -6.60
C ASN A 69 5.19 7.87 -7.45
N GLU A 70 6.07 7.47 -8.37
CA GLU A 70 6.70 8.39 -9.34
C GLU A 70 5.64 9.16 -10.15
N GLY A 71 4.62 8.45 -10.64
CA GLY A 71 3.50 9.06 -11.36
C GLY A 71 2.71 10.04 -10.50
N ALA A 72 2.42 9.68 -9.26
CA ALA A 72 1.71 10.53 -8.29
C ALA A 72 2.48 11.82 -7.98
N LEU A 73 3.79 11.71 -7.73
CA LEU A 73 4.66 12.87 -7.48
C LEU A 73 4.72 13.80 -8.70
N LYS A 74 4.86 13.22 -9.90
CA LYS A 74 4.82 13.99 -11.15
C LYS A 74 3.47 14.67 -11.36
N ALA A 75 2.37 13.98 -11.10
CA ALA A 75 1.03 14.55 -11.21
C ALA A 75 0.85 15.75 -10.26
N ALA A 76 1.32 15.65 -9.01
CA ALA A 76 1.25 16.72 -8.03
C ALA A 76 2.08 17.94 -8.46
N ARG A 77 3.32 17.75 -8.90
CA ARG A 77 4.14 18.87 -9.43
C ARG A 77 3.55 19.48 -10.70
N ARG A 78 3.01 18.63 -11.58
CA ARG A 78 2.36 19.15 -12.81
C ARG A 78 1.10 19.93 -12.52
N TYR A 79 0.31 19.50 -11.53
CA TYR A 79 -0.85 20.25 -11.05
C TYR A 79 -0.45 21.65 -10.56
N ALA A 80 0.56 21.73 -9.69
CA ALA A 80 1.09 22.99 -9.18
C ALA A 80 1.64 23.90 -10.30
N TYR A 81 2.39 23.31 -11.26
CA TYR A 81 2.92 24.04 -12.43
C TYR A 81 1.80 24.63 -13.29
N ASN A 82 0.77 23.85 -13.59
CA ASN A 82 -0.35 24.31 -14.44
C ASN A 82 -1.16 25.42 -13.76
N LYS A 83 -1.23 25.42 -12.44
CA LYS A 83 -1.80 26.51 -11.63
C LYS A 83 -0.89 27.75 -11.52
N LYS A 84 0.31 27.69 -12.09
CA LYS A 84 1.34 28.75 -12.00
C LYS A 84 1.69 29.13 -10.56
N SER A 85 1.60 28.17 -9.63
CA SER A 85 1.87 28.41 -8.21
C SER A 85 3.37 28.45 -7.89
N GLY A 86 4.24 27.88 -8.75
CA GLY A 86 5.67 27.72 -8.51
C GLY A 86 6.02 26.65 -7.47
N ARG A 87 5.03 25.99 -6.89
CA ARG A 87 5.18 24.99 -5.83
C ARG A 87 5.79 23.70 -6.37
N TYR A 88 6.69 23.07 -5.60
CA TYR A 88 7.37 21.84 -6.01
C TYR A 88 7.76 20.93 -4.83
N GLN A 89 7.61 21.42 -3.59
CA GLN A 89 8.05 20.70 -2.40
C GLN A 89 7.01 19.67 -1.96
N PHE A 90 7.52 18.57 -1.38
CA PHE A 90 6.73 17.50 -0.78
C PHE A 90 7.00 17.43 0.72
N ILE A 91 5.97 17.10 1.47
CA ILE A 91 6.08 16.61 2.83
C ILE A 91 5.75 15.13 2.80
N ALA A 92 6.68 14.30 3.29
CA ALA A 92 6.51 12.87 3.51
C ALA A 92 6.58 12.57 5.01
N MET A 93 6.31 11.32 5.41
CA MET A 93 6.35 10.95 6.82
C MET A 93 7.65 10.22 7.14
N GLU A 94 8.20 10.46 8.33
CA GLU A 94 9.29 9.65 8.88
C GLU A 94 8.87 8.17 8.91
N ASN A 95 9.84 7.29 8.73
CA ASN A 95 9.65 5.84 8.67
C ASN A 95 8.74 5.34 7.52
N SER A 96 8.32 6.21 6.59
CA SER A 96 7.54 5.78 5.43
C SER A 96 8.38 5.00 4.42
N PHE A 97 7.67 4.22 3.57
CA PHE A 97 8.27 3.50 2.45
C PHE A 97 7.43 3.67 1.19
N HIS A 98 7.96 4.37 0.19
CA HIS A 98 7.25 4.67 -1.05
C HIS A 98 7.89 4.06 -2.30
N GLY A 99 9.01 3.34 -2.16
CA GLY A 99 9.69 2.63 -3.25
C GLY A 99 11.19 2.87 -3.32
N ARG A 100 11.82 2.34 -4.38
CA ARG A 100 13.28 2.32 -4.56
C ARG A 100 13.78 3.07 -5.81
N SER A 101 12.89 3.55 -6.71
CA SER A 101 13.28 4.47 -7.77
C SER A 101 13.63 5.85 -7.20
N PHE A 102 14.41 6.67 -7.91
CA PHE A 102 14.99 7.90 -7.35
C PHE A 102 13.93 8.88 -6.80
N GLY A 103 12.81 9.08 -7.46
CA GLY A 103 11.75 9.94 -6.94
C GLY A 103 11.03 9.30 -5.75
N ALA A 104 10.69 8.01 -5.84
CA ALA A 104 10.01 7.30 -4.75
C ALA A 104 10.90 7.14 -3.52
N VAL A 105 12.20 6.85 -3.68
CA VAL A 105 13.13 6.77 -2.55
C VAL A 105 13.39 8.14 -1.92
N SER A 106 13.31 9.22 -2.71
CA SER A 106 13.47 10.58 -2.20
C SER A 106 12.38 10.97 -1.20
N VAL A 107 11.17 10.43 -1.32
CA VAL A 107 10.05 10.65 -0.39
C VAL A 107 9.90 9.53 0.64
N THR A 108 10.77 8.52 0.62
CA THR A 108 10.82 7.43 1.61
C THR A 108 11.49 7.92 2.89
N GLY A 109 10.79 7.88 4.03
CA GLY A 109 11.23 8.44 5.32
C GLY A 109 12.35 7.68 6.01
N HIS A 110 12.72 6.50 5.53
CA HIS A 110 13.76 5.68 6.12
C HIS A 110 15.15 6.10 5.60
N THR A 111 15.96 6.75 6.43
CA THR A 111 17.25 7.35 6.07
C THR A 111 18.23 6.34 5.43
N ALA A 112 18.32 5.11 5.95
CA ALA A 112 19.21 4.09 5.42
C ALA A 112 18.91 3.70 3.96
N TYR A 113 17.72 3.98 3.44
CA TYR A 113 17.37 3.73 2.04
C TYR A 113 17.75 4.89 1.11
N ARG A 114 17.99 6.08 1.65
CA ARG A 114 18.31 7.30 0.89
C ARG A 114 19.79 7.64 0.91
N GLU A 115 20.39 7.62 2.10
CA GLU A 115 21.76 8.09 2.35
C GLU A 115 22.82 7.59 1.35
N PRO A 116 22.85 6.30 0.95
CA PRO A 116 23.84 5.81 -0.02
C PRO A 116 23.67 6.37 -1.44
N PHE A 117 22.54 7.03 -1.72
CA PHE A 117 22.15 7.49 -3.07
C PHE A 117 22.00 9.01 -3.16
N GLU A 118 22.47 9.75 -2.16
CA GLU A 118 22.45 11.22 -2.19
C GLU A 118 23.26 11.78 -3.39
N PRO A 119 22.85 12.91 -4.02
CA PRO A 119 21.74 13.77 -3.61
C PRO A 119 20.38 13.29 -4.11
N MET A 120 19.37 13.39 -3.23
CA MET A 120 17.98 13.04 -3.52
C MET A 120 17.26 14.15 -4.31
N LEU A 121 16.03 13.86 -4.73
CA LEU A 121 15.13 14.86 -5.33
C LEU A 121 14.97 16.06 -4.38
N PRO A 122 15.32 17.30 -4.80
CA PRO A 122 15.24 18.46 -3.91
C PRO A 122 13.79 18.81 -3.54
N GLY A 123 13.64 19.41 -2.34
CA GLY A 123 12.37 19.91 -1.86
C GLY A 123 11.50 18.84 -1.18
N VAL A 124 12.10 17.87 -0.53
CA VAL A 124 11.41 16.89 0.31
C VAL A 124 11.75 17.14 1.78
N SER A 125 10.71 17.21 2.62
CA SER A 125 10.82 17.31 4.08
C SER A 125 10.06 16.17 4.72
N PHE A 126 10.47 15.77 5.93
CA PHE A 126 9.87 14.63 6.64
C PHE A 126 9.24 15.09 7.95
N ALA A 127 7.95 14.80 8.13
CA ALA A 127 7.20 15.05 9.34
C ALA A 127 7.10 13.78 10.19
N GLU A 128 7.01 13.95 11.49
CA GLU A 128 6.70 12.86 12.41
C GLU A 128 5.27 12.33 12.13
N PHE A 129 5.14 11.01 11.98
CA PHE A 129 3.85 10.38 11.73
C PHE A 129 2.92 10.49 12.97
N ASN A 130 1.65 10.75 12.76
CA ASN A 130 0.66 11.04 13.79
C ASN A 130 0.93 12.33 14.61
N ASN A 131 1.75 13.25 14.11
CA ASN A 131 2.02 14.56 14.72
C ASN A 131 1.66 15.69 13.76
N LEU A 132 0.47 16.27 13.91
CA LEU A 132 -0.01 17.36 13.03
C LEU A 132 0.83 18.65 13.17
N ASP A 133 1.40 18.91 14.34
CA ASP A 133 2.21 20.12 14.53
C ASP A 133 3.55 20.00 13.81
N SER A 134 4.13 18.78 13.75
CA SER A 134 5.29 18.50 12.90
C SER A 134 4.98 18.77 11.42
N VAL A 135 3.81 18.34 10.94
CA VAL A 135 3.38 18.60 9.54
C VAL A 135 3.20 20.08 9.29
N LYS A 136 2.45 20.80 10.16
CA LYS A 136 2.20 22.25 10.02
C LYS A 136 3.48 23.06 9.97
N ALA A 137 4.49 22.70 10.79
CA ALA A 137 5.78 23.39 10.82
C ALA A 137 6.56 23.29 9.48
N LEU A 138 6.27 22.29 8.66
CA LEU A 138 6.93 22.05 7.37
C LEU A 138 6.16 22.63 6.17
N VAL A 139 4.89 23.01 6.33
CA VAL A 139 4.09 23.61 5.26
C VAL A 139 4.63 25.00 4.93
N THR A 140 4.96 25.20 3.66
CA THR A 140 5.44 26.48 3.13
C THR A 140 4.62 26.89 1.91
N ASP A 141 4.86 28.10 1.39
CA ASP A 141 4.32 28.56 0.12
C ASP A 141 4.82 27.76 -1.09
N GLN A 142 5.88 26.93 -0.91
CA GLN A 142 6.44 26.05 -1.93
C GLN A 142 5.91 24.61 -1.85
N THR A 143 5.12 24.26 -0.84
CA THR A 143 4.58 22.89 -0.69
C THR A 143 3.52 22.63 -1.75
N CYS A 144 3.65 21.52 -2.51
CA CYS A 144 2.68 21.11 -3.53
C CYS A 144 1.84 19.89 -3.10
N ALA A 145 2.38 19.01 -2.27
CA ALA A 145 1.65 17.85 -1.78
C ALA A 145 2.22 17.29 -0.47
N ILE A 146 1.36 16.55 0.25
CA ILE A 146 1.72 15.70 1.37
C ILE A 146 1.48 14.25 0.92
N ILE A 147 2.47 13.36 1.11
CA ILE A 147 2.37 11.93 0.83
C ILE A 147 2.48 11.14 2.13
N LEU A 148 1.57 10.17 2.32
CA LEU A 148 1.56 9.29 3.50
C LEU A 148 0.95 7.93 3.17
N GLU A 149 1.31 6.92 3.97
CA GLU A 149 0.61 5.63 4.04
C GLU A 149 -0.44 5.75 5.16
N PRO A 150 -1.73 5.44 4.95
CA PRO A 150 -2.71 5.37 6.04
C PRO A 150 -2.35 4.35 7.13
N LEU A 151 -1.58 3.31 6.77
CA LEU A 151 -0.91 2.39 7.67
C LEU A 151 0.50 2.14 7.12
N GLN A 152 1.52 2.60 7.84
CA GLN A 152 2.92 2.37 7.47
C GLN A 152 3.29 0.90 7.64
N GLY A 153 3.62 0.23 6.54
CA GLY A 153 3.96 -1.19 6.55
C GLY A 153 5.39 -1.45 6.99
N GLU A 154 6.35 -0.93 6.24
CA GLU A 154 7.79 -1.09 6.51
C GLU A 154 8.22 -0.34 7.78
N GLY A 155 7.58 0.75 8.09
CA GLY A 155 7.88 1.61 9.25
C GLY A 155 7.50 1.03 10.61
N GLY A 156 7.00 -0.21 10.69
CA GLY A 156 6.69 -0.89 11.95
C GLY A 156 5.20 -0.98 12.27
N ILE A 157 4.37 -1.13 11.25
CA ILE A 157 2.90 -1.30 11.37
C ILE A 157 2.27 -0.15 12.18
N ASN A 158 2.52 1.08 11.75
CA ASN A 158 1.99 2.28 12.39
C ASN A 158 0.70 2.69 11.70
N LEU A 159 -0.43 2.58 12.39
CA LEU A 159 -1.74 3.03 11.90
C LEU A 159 -1.88 4.54 12.12
N ALA A 160 -2.38 5.26 11.12
CA ALA A 160 -2.78 6.66 11.28
C ALA A 160 -3.95 6.77 12.27
N THR A 161 -3.98 7.84 13.04
CA THR A 161 -5.16 8.17 13.84
C THR A 161 -6.21 8.88 12.98
N GLN A 162 -7.48 8.82 13.40
CA GLN A 162 -8.57 9.54 12.74
C GLN A 162 -8.26 11.04 12.67
N GLU A 163 -7.84 11.60 13.80
CA GLU A 163 -7.47 13.02 13.93
C GLU A 163 -6.33 13.40 12.97
N PHE A 164 -5.32 12.53 12.82
CA PHE A 164 -4.21 12.79 11.91
C PHE A 164 -4.67 12.84 10.45
N MET A 165 -5.45 11.85 10.00
CA MET A 165 -5.96 11.80 8.64
C MET A 165 -6.85 13.00 8.30
N GLU A 166 -7.79 13.36 9.19
CA GLU A 166 -8.64 14.54 9.05
C GLU A 166 -7.83 15.84 9.06
N GLY A 167 -6.84 15.92 9.95
CA GLY A 167 -5.95 17.06 10.07
C GLY A 167 -5.09 17.27 8.82
N ILE A 168 -4.54 16.20 8.24
CA ILE A 168 -3.81 16.26 6.95
C ILE A 168 -4.75 16.76 5.84
N ARG A 169 -5.98 16.23 5.73
CA ARG A 169 -6.93 16.68 4.72
C ARG A 169 -7.22 18.18 4.88
N LYS A 170 -7.48 18.61 6.11
CA LYS A 170 -7.74 20.03 6.42
C LYS A 170 -6.55 20.92 6.03
N ILE A 171 -5.32 20.52 6.39
CA ILE A 171 -4.10 21.25 6.01
C ILE A 171 -4.01 21.37 4.48
N CYS A 172 -4.27 20.28 3.77
CA CYS A 172 -4.23 20.26 2.31
C CYS A 172 -5.28 21.19 1.69
N ASP A 173 -6.50 21.19 2.20
CA ASP A 173 -7.59 22.03 1.70
C ASP A 173 -7.36 23.53 1.97
N GLU A 174 -6.92 23.86 3.18
CA GLU A 174 -6.65 25.25 3.58
C GLU A 174 -5.48 25.89 2.81
N ASN A 175 -4.52 25.09 2.38
CA ASN A 175 -3.33 25.56 1.66
C ASN A 175 -3.35 25.31 0.15
N ASP A 176 -4.44 24.73 -0.38
CA ASP A 176 -4.56 24.31 -1.81
C ASP A 176 -3.36 23.46 -2.26
N ILE A 177 -3.02 22.45 -1.47
CA ILE A 177 -2.00 21.43 -1.75
C ILE A 177 -2.66 20.04 -1.83
N LEU A 178 -2.00 19.07 -2.47
CA LEU A 178 -2.60 17.77 -2.71
C LEU A 178 -2.28 16.78 -1.59
N MET A 179 -3.25 15.94 -1.25
CA MET A 179 -3.07 14.77 -0.39
C MET A 179 -2.88 13.53 -1.25
N ILE A 180 -1.75 12.83 -1.07
CA ILE A 180 -1.43 11.57 -1.73
C ILE A 180 -1.45 10.47 -0.68
N CYS A 181 -2.35 9.48 -0.83
CA CYS A 181 -2.35 8.27 -0.03
C CYS A 181 -1.64 7.15 -0.80
N ASP A 182 -0.55 6.63 -0.23
CA ASP A 182 0.10 5.42 -0.70
C ASP A 182 -0.58 4.21 -0.06
N GLU A 183 -1.38 3.52 -0.86
CA GLU A 183 -2.05 2.29 -0.45
C GLU A 183 -1.53 1.04 -1.19
N VAL A 184 -0.27 1.10 -1.58
CA VAL A 184 0.42 -0.04 -2.21
C VAL A 184 0.40 -1.27 -1.31
N GLN A 185 0.54 -1.10 0.00
CA GLN A 185 0.54 -2.23 0.94
C GLN A 185 -0.77 -2.35 1.73
N CYS A 186 -1.32 -1.26 2.22
CA CYS A 186 -2.50 -1.27 3.10
C CYS A 186 -3.85 -1.29 2.36
N GLY A 187 -3.85 -1.13 1.03
CA GLY A 187 -5.05 -1.24 0.20
C GLY A 187 -5.50 -2.66 -0.09
N MET A 188 -6.44 -2.79 -0.99
CA MET A 188 -7.03 -4.05 -1.46
C MET A 188 -7.47 -4.97 -0.32
N GLY A 189 -8.40 -4.50 0.51
CA GLY A 189 -9.04 -5.30 1.57
C GLY A 189 -8.20 -5.52 2.82
N ARG A 190 -6.87 -5.29 2.75
CA ARG A 190 -5.90 -5.64 3.79
C ARG A 190 -6.24 -5.14 5.19
N THR A 191 -6.77 -3.92 5.29
CA THR A 191 -7.13 -3.28 6.56
C THR A 191 -8.60 -3.49 6.99
N GLY A 192 -9.36 -4.27 6.23
CA GLY A 192 -10.81 -4.47 6.47
C GLY A 192 -11.70 -3.43 5.78
N ALA A 193 -11.14 -2.64 4.87
CA ALA A 193 -11.85 -1.84 3.87
C ALA A 193 -11.16 -2.04 2.52
N MET A 194 -11.84 -1.79 1.40
CA MET A 194 -11.22 -1.96 0.08
C MET A 194 -9.96 -1.11 -0.05
N PHE A 195 -9.99 0.15 0.43
CA PHE A 195 -8.83 1.01 0.64
C PHE A 195 -8.87 1.61 2.05
N ALA A 196 -7.70 1.73 2.69
CA ALA A 196 -7.60 2.13 4.09
C ALA A 196 -8.16 3.54 4.35
N TRP A 197 -8.02 4.48 3.41
CA TRP A 197 -8.58 5.83 3.52
C TRP A 197 -10.10 5.83 3.75
N GLN A 198 -10.81 4.80 3.26
CA GLN A 198 -12.27 4.68 3.41
C GLN A 198 -12.70 4.48 4.87
N LYS A 199 -11.84 3.83 5.69
CA LYS A 199 -12.10 3.68 7.14
C LYS A 199 -12.10 5.02 7.86
N PHE A 200 -11.29 5.97 7.39
CA PHE A 200 -11.20 7.31 7.95
C PHE A 200 -12.22 8.28 7.35
N GLY A 201 -12.89 7.92 6.26
CA GLY A 201 -13.77 8.83 5.53
C GLY A 201 -13.04 10.03 4.90
N VAL A 202 -11.73 9.94 4.72
CA VAL A 202 -10.84 11.04 4.29
C VAL A 202 -10.33 10.76 2.89
N LYS A 203 -11.03 11.24 1.87
CA LYS A 203 -10.69 11.00 0.46
C LYS A 203 -9.42 11.76 0.06
N PRO A 204 -8.37 11.07 -0.45
CA PRO A 204 -7.19 11.72 -0.99
C PRO A 204 -7.45 12.34 -2.37
N ASP A 205 -6.56 13.22 -2.83
CA ASP A 205 -6.54 13.76 -4.19
C ASP A 205 -5.92 12.78 -5.19
N ILE A 206 -4.90 12.03 -4.73
CA ILE A 206 -4.21 10.98 -5.49
C ILE A 206 -4.06 9.74 -4.60
N LEU A 207 -4.31 8.58 -5.18
CA LEU A 207 -4.19 7.27 -4.54
C LEU A 207 -3.21 6.41 -5.34
N THR A 208 -2.21 5.80 -4.69
CA THR A 208 -1.32 4.85 -5.34
C THR A 208 -1.59 3.43 -4.87
N MET A 209 -1.46 2.47 -5.77
CA MET A 209 -1.79 1.08 -5.53
C MET A 209 -0.90 0.14 -6.36
N ALA A 210 -0.65 -1.07 -5.85
CA ALA A 210 0.07 -2.15 -6.51
C ALA A 210 -0.21 -3.47 -5.76
N LYS A 211 0.77 -4.37 -5.71
CA LYS A 211 0.72 -5.61 -4.89
C LYS A 211 -0.60 -6.36 -5.05
N GLY A 212 -1.50 -6.24 -4.09
CA GLY A 212 -2.79 -6.94 -4.05
C GLY A 212 -3.67 -6.71 -5.27
N ILE A 213 -3.54 -5.58 -6.00
CA ILE A 213 -4.35 -5.36 -7.21
C ILE A 213 -4.07 -6.38 -8.33
N GLY A 214 -2.86 -6.96 -8.35
CA GLY A 214 -2.43 -7.94 -9.35
C GLY A 214 -2.29 -9.37 -8.84
N ASN A 215 -2.36 -9.57 -7.51
CA ASN A 215 -2.17 -10.87 -6.84
C ASN A 215 -0.96 -11.66 -7.38
N GLY A 216 0.19 -11.00 -7.53
CA GLY A 216 1.45 -11.60 -8.01
C GLY A 216 1.83 -11.20 -9.45
N ILE A 217 0.91 -10.72 -10.26
CA ILE A 217 1.22 -10.13 -11.57
C ILE A 217 1.77 -8.71 -11.36
N PRO A 218 2.96 -8.38 -11.95
CA PRO A 218 3.54 -7.06 -11.84
C PRO A 218 2.61 -5.99 -12.43
N VAL A 219 2.02 -5.19 -11.56
CA VAL A 219 1.15 -4.07 -11.90
C VAL A 219 1.13 -3.06 -10.76
N GLY A 220 1.08 -1.80 -11.10
CA GLY A 220 0.78 -0.70 -10.21
C GLY A 220 -0.18 0.27 -10.89
N ALA A 221 -0.70 1.19 -10.15
CA ALA A 221 -1.52 2.27 -10.67
C ALA A 221 -1.48 3.47 -9.73
N PHE A 222 -1.66 4.66 -10.27
CA PHE A 222 -2.09 5.80 -9.49
C PHE A 222 -3.41 6.32 -10.02
N ALA A 223 -4.30 6.65 -9.10
CA ALA A 223 -5.62 7.16 -9.42
C ALA A 223 -5.79 8.58 -8.88
N MET A 224 -6.56 9.39 -9.55
CA MET A 224 -6.74 10.82 -9.27
C MET A 224 -8.22 11.17 -9.23
N THR A 225 -8.54 12.19 -8.43
CA THR A 225 -9.83 12.87 -8.56
C THR A 225 -9.92 13.60 -9.91
N GLU A 226 -11.11 13.80 -10.43
CA GLU A 226 -11.33 14.52 -11.69
C GLU A 226 -10.69 15.92 -11.67
N LYS A 227 -10.77 16.62 -10.54
CA LYS A 227 -10.12 17.92 -10.30
C LYS A 227 -8.62 17.88 -10.62
N VAL A 228 -7.92 16.85 -10.09
CA VAL A 228 -6.48 16.69 -10.29
C VAL A 228 -6.19 16.21 -11.71
N ALA A 229 -6.93 15.24 -12.20
CA ALA A 229 -6.70 14.67 -13.52
C ALA A 229 -6.82 15.71 -14.66
N GLN A 230 -7.82 16.59 -14.58
CA GLN A 230 -8.00 17.65 -15.57
C GLN A 230 -6.93 18.74 -15.52
N ALA A 231 -6.37 19.00 -14.34
CA ALA A 231 -5.44 20.08 -14.10
C ALA A 231 -3.97 19.65 -14.00
N SER A 232 -3.65 18.34 -14.15
CA SER A 232 -2.27 17.83 -14.00
C SER A 232 -1.68 17.31 -15.31
N LEU A 233 -1.44 16.00 -15.40
CA LEU A 233 -0.77 15.36 -16.53
C LEU A 233 -1.60 15.41 -17.82
N LYS A 234 -0.92 15.67 -18.94
CA LYS A 234 -1.48 15.61 -20.28
C LYS A 234 -0.81 14.51 -21.09
N PRO A 235 -1.41 14.07 -22.21
CA PRO A 235 -0.75 13.14 -23.13
C PRO A 235 0.66 13.60 -23.47
N GLY A 236 1.66 12.70 -23.28
CA GLY A 236 3.08 12.97 -23.46
C GLY A 236 3.85 13.39 -22.19
N ASP A 237 3.20 13.80 -21.10
CA ASP A 237 3.88 14.17 -19.86
C ASP A 237 4.40 12.97 -19.06
N HIS A 238 3.72 11.82 -19.16
CA HIS A 238 4.07 10.59 -18.46
C HIS A 238 3.75 9.37 -19.32
N GLY A 239 4.52 8.30 -19.13
CA GLY A 239 4.36 7.07 -19.90
C GLY A 239 4.95 5.86 -19.19
N ALA A 240 4.43 4.69 -19.51
CA ALA A 240 4.95 3.39 -19.12
C ALA A 240 4.71 2.42 -20.27
N THR A 241 5.77 1.87 -20.86
CA THR A 241 5.65 0.99 -22.04
C THR A 241 4.74 -0.21 -21.78
N TYR A 242 4.86 -0.83 -20.61
CA TYR A 242 4.09 -2.01 -20.21
C TYR A 242 2.92 -1.71 -19.29
N GLY A 243 2.81 -0.49 -18.77
CA GLY A 243 1.73 -0.09 -17.87
C GLY A 243 0.37 -0.23 -18.56
N GLY A 244 -0.57 -0.93 -17.93
CA GLY A 244 -1.89 -1.18 -18.49
C GLY A 244 -1.94 -2.22 -19.59
N ASN A 245 -0.93 -3.11 -19.72
CA ASN A 245 -0.97 -4.19 -20.71
C ASN A 245 -2.17 -5.13 -20.47
N PRO A 246 -2.64 -5.82 -21.54
CA PRO A 246 -3.82 -6.68 -21.46
C PRO A 246 -3.76 -7.77 -20.40
N LEU A 247 -2.57 -8.37 -20.17
CA LEU A 247 -2.41 -9.43 -19.15
C LEU A 247 -2.52 -8.88 -17.73
N ALA A 248 -1.83 -7.78 -17.43
CA ALA A 248 -1.91 -7.13 -16.13
C ALA A 248 -3.32 -6.61 -15.83
N CYS A 249 -3.98 -6.00 -16.83
CA CYS A 249 -5.37 -5.54 -16.68
C CYS A 249 -6.37 -6.70 -16.52
N MET A 250 -6.12 -7.85 -17.16
CA MET A 250 -6.90 -9.07 -16.92
C MET A 250 -6.74 -9.53 -15.45
N ALA A 251 -5.53 -9.51 -14.91
CA ALA A 251 -5.31 -9.81 -13.50
C ALA A 251 -6.11 -8.86 -12.60
N VAL A 252 -5.95 -7.55 -12.78
CA VAL A 252 -6.61 -6.53 -11.97
C VAL A 252 -8.13 -6.69 -11.95
N LYS A 253 -8.75 -6.77 -13.13
CA LYS A 253 -10.22 -6.91 -13.20
C LYS A 253 -10.71 -8.20 -12.57
N THR A 254 -10.00 -9.32 -12.77
CA THR A 254 -10.38 -10.62 -12.22
C THR A 254 -10.20 -10.65 -10.70
N VAL A 255 -9.12 -10.06 -10.16
CA VAL A 255 -8.93 -9.91 -8.71
C VAL A 255 -10.09 -9.14 -8.10
N ILE A 256 -10.49 -8.02 -8.70
CA ILE A 256 -11.63 -7.21 -8.20
C ILE A 256 -12.93 -8.03 -8.24
N ASP A 257 -13.18 -8.80 -9.31
CA ASP A 257 -14.36 -9.65 -9.40
C ASP A 257 -14.41 -10.71 -8.29
N ILE A 258 -13.27 -11.35 -8.03
CA ILE A 258 -13.17 -12.33 -6.93
C ILE A 258 -13.43 -11.67 -5.58
N PHE A 259 -12.84 -10.49 -5.33
CA PHE A 259 -13.05 -9.75 -4.08
C PHE A 259 -14.51 -9.45 -3.81
N GLU A 260 -15.27 -9.08 -4.85
CA GLU A 260 -16.70 -8.77 -4.72
C GLU A 260 -17.57 -10.02 -4.61
N GLU A 261 -17.32 -11.02 -5.46
CA GLU A 261 -18.10 -12.26 -5.48
C GLU A 261 -17.94 -13.08 -4.19
N GLU A 262 -16.68 -13.18 -3.70
CA GLU A 262 -16.35 -13.97 -2.51
C GLU A 262 -16.39 -13.13 -1.22
N LYS A 263 -16.75 -11.84 -1.31
CA LYS A 263 -16.87 -10.92 -0.16
C LYS A 263 -15.61 -10.89 0.70
N ILE A 264 -14.46 -10.77 0.05
CA ILE A 264 -13.15 -10.88 0.72
C ILE A 264 -12.98 -9.83 1.84
N VAL A 265 -13.52 -8.62 1.68
CA VAL A 265 -13.39 -7.56 2.71
C VAL A 265 -14.19 -7.91 3.97
N GLU A 266 -15.37 -8.45 3.81
CA GLU A 266 -16.20 -8.94 4.93
C GLU A 266 -15.52 -10.11 5.66
N HIS A 267 -14.97 -11.06 4.89
CA HIS A 267 -14.19 -12.17 5.42
C HIS A 267 -12.96 -11.69 6.21
N VAL A 268 -12.21 -10.71 5.66
CA VAL A 268 -11.07 -10.10 6.36
C VAL A 268 -11.49 -9.51 7.71
N ASN A 269 -12.61 -8.81 7.77
CA ASN A 269 -13.11 -8.24 9.03
C ASN A 269 -13.37 -9.34 10.06
N GLU A 270 -14.05 -10.42 9.65
CA GLU A 270 -14.38 -11.54 10.56
C GLU A 270 -13.12 -12.26 11.08
N VAL A 271 -12.19 -12.63 10.17
CA VAL A 271 -11.00 -13.39 10.58
C VAL A 271 -10.01 -12.51 11.33
N SER A 272 -9.94 -11.22 11.01
CA SER A 272 -9.01 -10.30 11.69
C SER A 272 -9.41 -10.00 13.14
N GLU A 273 -10.68 -10.06 13.50
CA GLU A 273 -11.11 -9.99 14.90
C GLU A 273 -10.53 -11.17 15.68
N TYR A 274 -10.69 -12.38 15.17
CA TYR A 274 -10.12 -13.59 15.78
C TYR A 274 -8.58 -13.52 15.87
N LEU A 275 -7.90 -13.15 14.77
CA LEU A 275 -6.44 -12.98 14.78
C LEU A 275 -6.00 -11.96 15.84
N THR A 276 -6.73 -10.86 15.97
CA THR A 276 -6.45 -9.82 16.96
C THR A 276 -6.52 -10.37 18.38
N GLU A 277 -7.58 -11.09 18.74
CA GLU A 277 -7.75 -11.72 20.04
C GLU A 277 -6.59 -12.66 20.35
N ARG A 278 -6.22 -13.54 19.41
CA ARG A 278 -5.12 -14.51 19.57
C ARG A 278 -3.75 -13.83 19.73
N LEU A 279 -3.51 -12.71 19.03
CA LEU A 279 -2.28 -11.95 19.17
C LEU A 279 -2.23 -11.16 20.50
N GLU A 280 -3.36 -10.64 20.98
CA GLU A 280 -3.42 -10.00 22.30
C GLU A 280 -3.16 -11.02 23.43
N GLU A 281 -3.62 -12.26 23.31
CA GLU A 281 -3.26 -13.35 24.23
C GLU A 281 -1.74 -13.61 24.24
N LEU A 282 -1.06 -13.57 23.08
CA LEU A 282 0.40 -13.67 23.01
C LEU A 282 1.08 -12.52 23.77
N VAL A 283 0.60 -11.28 23.61
CA VAL A 283 1.13 -10.11 24.35
C VAL A 283 1.04 -10.32 25.87
N GLN A 284 -0.05 -10.93 26.34
CA GLN A 284 -0.29 -11.13 27.77
C GLN A 284 0.51 -12.30 28.35
N HIS A 285 0.79 -13.35 27.57
CA HIS A 285 1.30 -14.62 28.11
C HIS A 285 2.73 -14.96 27.68
N VAL A 286 3.27 -14.32 26.64
CA VAL A 286 4.61 -14.63 26.13
C VAL A 286 5.60 -13.52 26.51
N ASP A 287 6.54 -13.84 27.38
CA ASP A 287 7.59 -12.86 27.76
C ASP A 287 8.42 -12.46 26.52
N GLY A 288 8.65 -11.17 26.40
CA GLY A 288 9.38 -10.61 25.25
C GLY A 288 8.52 -10.12 24.12
N VAL A 289 7.21 -10.32 24.15
CA VAL A 289 6.22 -9.65 23.30
C VAL A 289 5.70 -8.41 24.06
N LEU A 290 5.84 -7.23 23.47
CA LEU A 290 5.56 -5.96 24.13
C LEU A 290 4.19 -5.39 23.81
N GLU A 291 3.80 -5.47 22.54
CA GLU A 291 2.63 -4.77 22.01
C GLU A 291 2.18 -5.43 20.70
N ARG A 292 0.88 -5.43 20.45
CA ARG A 292 0.29 -5.68 19.13
C ARG A 292 -0.04 -4.36 18.44
N LYS A 293 0.20 -4.28 17.14
CA LYS A 293 -0.11 -3.09 16.30
C LYS A 293 -0.86 -3.52 15.03
N GLY A 294 -1.54 -2.57 14.40
CA GLY A 294 -2.20 -2.78 13.12
C GLY A 294 -3.69 -3.00 13.18
N THR A 295 -4.29 -3.30 12.01
CA THR A 295 -5.72 -3.54 11.81
C THR A 295 -5.97 -4.46 10.63
N GLY A 296 -7.13 -5.13 10.60
CA GLY A 296 -7.42 -6.11 9.56
C GLY A 296 -6.39 -7.25 9.57
N LEU A 297 -6.01 -7.71 8.40
CA LEU A 297 -4.93 -8.69 8.21
C LEU A 297 -3.58 -8.02 7.90
N MET A 298 -3.32 -6.87 8.49
CA MET A 298 -2.04 -6.17 8.51
C MET A 298 -1.67 -5.91 9.97
N GLN A 299 -1.06 -6.91 10.59
CA GLN A 299 -0.76 -6.97 12.02
C GLN A 299 0.74 -6.96 12.26
N GLY A 300 1.14 -6.51 13.44
CA GLY A 300 2.51 -6.54 13.90
C GLY A 300 2.58 -6.80 15.40
N ILE A 301 3.63 -7.48 15.83
CA ILE A 301 3.98 -7.63 17.24
C ILE A 301 5.34 -7.00 17.49
N VAL A 302 5.41 -6.16 18.50
CA VAL A 302 6.65 -5.49 18.92
C VAL A 302 7.40 -6.41 19.89
N LEU A 303 8.69 -6.61 19.66
CA LEU A 303 9.51 -7.58 20.39
C LEU A 303 10.61 -6.89 21.19
N LYS A 304 11.00 -7.46 22.34
CA LYS A 304 12.23 -7.11 23.06
C LYS A 304 13.47 -7.62 22.33
N LYS A 305 13.39 -8.81 21.71
CA LYS A 305 14.46 -9.41 20.92
C LYS A 305 14.44 -8.83 19.48
N PRO A 306 15.57 -8.87 18.74
CA PRO A 306 15.57 -8.53 17.33
C PRO A 306 14.59 -9.38 16.52
N ALA A 307 13.67 -8.74 15.79
CA ALA A 307 12.65 -9.43 15.01
C ALA A 307 13.25 -10.40 13.97
N ALA A 308 14.46 -10.14 13.47
CA ALA A 308 15.18 -11.02 12.55
C ALA A 308 15.47 -12.41 13.16
N GLN A 309 15.77 -12.49 14.46
CA GLN A 309 16.03 -13.77 15.12
C GLN A 309 14.75 -14.61 15.21
N VAL A 310 13.63 -13.99 15.59
CA VAL A 310 12.33 -14.64 15.66
C VAL A 310 11.85 -15.06 14.27
N ASN A 311 12.07 -14.21 13.26
CA ASN A 311 11.74 -14.51 11.86
C ASN A 311 12.46 -15.79 11.37
N ASN A 312 13.77 -15.93 11.66
CA ASN A 312 14.53 -17.11 11.25
C ASN A 312 14.01 -18.38 11.93
N ARG A 313 13.69 -18.32 13.22
CA ARG A 313 13.11 -19.46 13.96
C ARG A 313 11.70 -19.81 13.47
N ALA A 314 10.87 -18.79 13.15
CA ALA A 314 9.56 -19.02 12.57
C ALA A 314 9.65 -19.83 11.26
N ILE A 315 10.65 -19.54 10.42
CA ILE A 315 10.91 -20.29 9.18
C ILE A 315 11.26 -21.76 9.51
N GLU A 316 12.07 -22.03 10.54
CA GLU A 316 12.40 -23.38 10.99
C GLU A 316 11.16 -24.15 11.47
N GLU A 317 10.20 -23.44 12.09
CA GLU A 317 8.90 -23.99 12.49
C GLU A 317 7.88 -24.10 11.35
N GLY A 318 8.28 -23.78 10.12
CA GLY A 318 7.41 -23.84 8.95
C GLY A 318 6.42 -22.68 8.84
N LEU A 319 6.71 -21.54 9.47
CA LEU A 319 5.89 -20.32 9.42
C LEU A 319 6.66 -19.19 8.71
N LEU A 320 6.06 -18.58 7.70
CA LEU A 320 6.61 -17.41 7.02
C LEU A 320 5.99 -16.13 7.60
N VAL A 321 6.82 -15.28 8.16
CA VAL A 321 6.49 -13.93 8.65
C VAL A 321 7.54 -12.94 8.14
N ILE A 322 7.39 -11.65 8.39
CA ILE A 322 8.32 -10.64 7.89
C ILE A 322 8.70 -9.68 9.02
N GLN A 323 9.95 -9.28 9.09
CA GLN A 323 10.36 -8.19 9.97
C GLN A 323 9.98 -6.82 9.38
N ALA A 324 9.69 -5.87 10.25
CA ALA A 324 9.56 -4.44 9.95
C ALA A 324 10.45 -3.62 10.89
N GLN A 325 10.52 -2.31 10.70
CA GLN A 325 11.32 -1.43 11.55
C GLN A 325 10.88 -1.49 13.01
N GLY A 326 11.78 -1.18 13.94
CA GLY A 326 11.48 -1.08 15.37
C GLY A 326 11.28 -2.41 16.08
N ASN A 327 11.95 -3.47 15.65
CA ASN A 327 11.79 -4.83 16.19
C ASN A 327 10.35 -5.36 16.07
N VAL A 328 9.65 -5.00 15.01
CA VAL A 328 8.30 -5.48 14.74
C VAL A 328 8.35 -6.72 13.84
N LEU A 329 7.70 -7.79 14.28
CA LEU A 329 7.39 -8.94 13.44
C LEU A 329 6.03 -8.69 12.77
N ARG A 330 6.02 -8.61 11.45
CA ARG A 330 4.84 -8.27 10.65
C ARG A 330 4.17 -9.53 10.12
N LEU A 331 2.83 -9.56 10.27
CA LEU A 331 1.96 -10.61 9.77
C LEU A 331 1.01 -9.99 8.72
N VAL A 332 1.17 -10.43 7.49
CA VAL A 332 0.37 -9.98 6.32
C VAL A 332 -0.03 -11.19 5.46
N PRO A 333 -0.80 -12.13 6.04
CA PRO A 333 -1.18 -13.37 5.35
C PRO A 333 -2.01 -13.11 4.09
N PRO A 334 -2.24 -14.12 3.24
CA PRO A 334 -3.34 -14.08 2.27
C PRO A 334 -4.66 -13.70 2.94
N LEU A 335 -5.51 -12.97 2.23
CA LEU A 335 -6.78 -12.46 2.78
C LEU A 335 -7.86 -13.54 2.91
N ILE A 336 -7.56 -14.72 2.43
CA ILE A 336 -8.41 -15.91 2.41
C ILE A 336 -8.06 -16.92 3.53
N ILE A 337 -7.23 -16.50 4.51
CA ILE A 337 -6.96 -17.38 5.66
C ILE A 337 -8.24 -17.57 6.48
N GLU A 338 -8.34 -18.75 7.11
CA GLU A 338 -9.41 -19.11 8.02
C GLU A 338 -8.92 -19.12 9.48
N LYS A 339 -9.81 -19.24 10.45
CA LYS A 339 -9.48 -19.31 11.89
C LYS A 339 -8.53 -20.48 12.20
N GLU A 340 -8.67 -21.59 11.50
CA GLU A 340 -7.80 -22.78 11.63
C GLU A 340 -6.35 -22.46 11.27
N HIS A 341 -6.11 -21.59 10.28
CA HIS A 341 -4.75 -21.14 9.93
C HIS A 341 -4.15 -20.26 11.04
N VAL A 342 -5.00 -19.47 11.73
CA VAL A 342 -4.58 -18.70 12.91
C VAL A 342 -4.22 -19.66 14.05
N ASP A 343 -5.06 -20.68 14.30
CA ASP A 343 -4.81 -21.69 15.33
C ASP A 343 -3.54 -22.52 15.06
N GLU A 344 -3.20 -22.78 13.80
CA GLU A 344 -1.93 -23.39 13.42
C GLU A 344 -0.75 -22.43 13.59
N MET A 345 -0.93 -21.14 13.29
CA MET A 345 0.12 -20.13 13.36
C MET A 345 0.55 -19.84 14.79
N ILE A 346 -0.37 -19.71 15.73
CA ILE A 346 -0.08 -19.31 17.12
C ILE A 346 0.94 -20.21 17.82
N PRO A 347 0.83 -21.56 17.85
CA PRO A 347 1.84 -22.38 18.50
C PRO A 347 3.21 -22.32 17.82
N LYS A 348 3.27 -22.23 16.48
CA LYS A 348 4.53 -22.06 15.74
C LYS A 348 5.22 -20.74 16.11
N LEU A 349 4.43 -19.66 16.15
CA LEU A 349 4.92 -18.33 16.51
C LEU A 349 5.36 -18.29 17.98
N THR A 350 4.59 -18.89 18.90
CA THR A 350 4.96 -18.98 20.32
C THR A 350 6.30 -19.69 20.51
N LYS A 351 6.50 -20.81 19.82
CA LYS A 351 7.77 -21.54 19.87
C LYS A 351 8.94 -20.69 19.38
N ALA A 352 8.77 -19.99 18.23
CA ALA A 352 9.79 -19.10 17.70
C ALA A 352 10.12 -17.91 18.63
N LEU A 353 9.17 -17.49 19.46
CA LEU A 353 9.33 -16.39 20.42
C LEU A 353 10.05 -16.84 21.70
N THR A 354 9.83 -18.08 22.16
CA THR A 354 10.30 -18.57 23.48
C THR A 354 11.66 -19.25 23.42
N GLU A 355 12.05 -19.83 22.31
CA GLU A 355 13.37 -20.42 22.08
C GLU A 355 14.39 -19.38 21.58
#